data_8045fc6b52479aff88ceab46175510e1
#
_entry.id   8045fc6b52479aff88ceab46175510e1
#
_cell.length_a   1.000
_cell.length_b   1.000
_cell.length_c   1.000
_cell.angle_alpha   90.00
_cell.angle_beta   90.00
_cell.angle_gamma   90.00
#
_symmetry.space_group_name_H-M   'P 1'
#
loop_
_entity.id
_entity.type
_entity.pdbx_description
1 polymer ?
#
loop_
_entity_poly.entity_id
_entity_poly.type
_entity_poly.pdbx_seq_one_letter_code
_entity_poly.pdbx_strand_id
1 'polypeptide(L)'
;MTQQDAPIAYLTGEYPRATDTFIQREVAALRAQGQRVETCSVRRTGAEHLVGEEQKAEAKATFYILAAAKSPLPLLSAVFGALLRNPLRFLRALVLAVKTAPPGLRNLLYQLFYFVEAAVLAAHLRNKGVRHLHNHIAKSSCSVAMLTSELSGIPYSFTLHGPDIFFAPDHWRLDEKIARAGFVACISHFCRSQAMAFSDPKHWSKLHIIHCGVEPARYDGAEAPMGTKLLFVGRLAPVKGLPILLRAMEQLVQKEPDVHLTVIGDGPGRKALQSQTDAAGLSDHVSFVGYKSQSEVAEALSAADMLVLPSFAEGVPVVLMEAMAARRPVVATQIAGIPELVTEGVSGLLVPPGDPDALAQAIAKLLANPTRATAMGIAGRAKVEAAFDIAKEAARLRALLQERAR
;
A
#
# COMPACT_ATOMS: atom_id res chain seq x y z
N MET A 1 1.38 -34.06 3.53
CA MET A 1 1.17 -32.61 3.66
C MET A 1 -0.33 -32.37 3.71
N THR A 2 -0.81 -31.86 4.81
CA THR A 2 -2.22 -31.49 4.94
C THR A 2 -2.49 -30.30 3.99
N GLN A 3 -3.72 -30.16 3.53
CA GLN A 3 -4.12 -29.07 2.62
C GLN A 3 -3.86 -27.67 3.22
N GLN A 4 -3.66 -27.57 4.53
CA GLN A 4 -3.31 -26.38 5.29
C GLN A 4 -1.85 -25.90 5.10
N ASP A 5 -0.96 -26.76 4.62
CA ASP A 5 0.49 -26.46 4.45
C ASP A 5 0.85 -26.04 3.01
N ALA A 6 -0.13 -25.95 2.12
CA ALA A 6 0.15 -25.62 0.72
C ALA A 6 0.66 -24.17 0.57
N PRO A 7 1.71 -23.95 -0.23
CA PRO A 7 2.23 -22.59 -0.45
C PRO A 7 1.21 -21.75 -1.19
N ILE A 8 1.14 -20.47 -0.80
CA ILE A 8 0.48 -19.40 -1.56
C ILE A 8 1.53 -18.55 -2.26
N ALA A 9 1.17 -17.91 -3.36
CA ALA A 9 2.03 -16.94 -4.02
C ALA A 9 1.51 -15.54 -3.81
N TYR A 10 2.42 -14.59 -3.60
CA TYR A 10 2.16 -13.16 -3.57
C TYR A 10 2.73 -12.51 -4.82
N LEU A 11 1.89 -11.80 -5.58
CA LEU A 11 2.29 -11.10 -6.80
C LEU A 11 2.13 -9.59 -6.66
N THR A 12 3.15 -8.86 -7.08
CA THR A 12 3.10 -7.40 -7.22
C THR A 12 3.75 -6.95 -8.53
N GLY A 13 3.61 -5.67 -8.88
CA GLY A 13 4.31 -5.08 -10.03
C GLY A 13 5.82 -5.01 -9.82
N GLU A 14 6.23 -4.58 -8.62
CA GLU A 14 7.62 -4.49 -8.16
C GLU A 14 7.70 -4.86 -6.69
N TYR A 15 8.65 -5.74 -6.32
CA TYR A 15 8.84 -6.19 -4.95
C TYR A 15 10.29 -6.63 -4.71
N PRO A 16 10.86 -6.33 -3.52
CA PRO A 16 10.32 -5.47 -2.45
C PRO A 16 10.52 -3.98 -2.76
N ARG A 17 9.64 -3.12 -2.28
CA ARG A 17 9.79 -1.65 -2.42
C ARG A 17 9.78 -0.98 -1.06
N ALA A 18 10.65 0.01 -0.85
CA ALA A 18 10.68 0.79 0.39
C ALA A 18 9.37 1.59 0.64
N THR A 19 8.59 1.87 -0.42
CA THR A 19 7.30 2.57 -0.32
C THR A 19 6.12 1.65 -0.02
N ASP A 20 6.28 0.33 -0.21
CA ASP A 20 5.21 -0.65 -0.11
C ASP A 20 5.47 -1.61 1.07
N THR A 21 5.90 -1.03 2.20
CA THR A 21 6.29 -1.76 3.42
C THR A 21 5.15 -2.60 4.01
N PHE A 22 3.90 -2.19 3.78
CA PHE A 22 2.71 -2.93 4.20
C PHE A 22 2.62 -4.33 3.58
N ILE A 23 3.07 -4.52 2.33
CA ILE A 23 3.10 -5.85 1.69
C ILE A 23 4.15 -6.73 2.36
N GLN A 24 5.34 -6.17 2.64
CA GLN A 24 6.41 -6.91 3.31
C GLN A 24 6.00 -7.34 4.71
N ARG A 25 5.34 -6.45 5.47
CA ARG A 25 4.79 -6.74 6.81
C ARG A 25 3.73 -7.83 6.76
N GLU A 26 2.83 -7.79 5.79
CA GLU A 26 1.79 -8.82 5.63
C GLU A 26 2.40 -10.18 5.30
N VAL A 27 3.36 -10.24 4.38
CA VAL A 27 4.10 -11.46 4.03
C VAL A 27 4.84 -12.01 5.26
N ALA A 28 5.52 -11.15 6.02
CA ALA A 28 6.24 -11.54 7.24
C ALA A 28 5.28 -12.08 8.32
N ALA A 29 4.14 -11.41 8.54
CA ALA A 29 3.13 -11.83 9.50
C ALA A 29 2.47 -13.17 9.13
N LEU A 30 2.19 -13.41 7.85
CA LEU A 30 1.69 -14.70 7.38
C LEU A 30 2.72 -15.81 7.56
N ARG A 31 3.99 -15.55 7.25
CA ARG A 31 5.07 -16.52 7.47
C ARG A 31 5.26 -16.83 8.95
N ALA A 32 5.18 -15.82 9.83
CA ALA A 32 5.23 -16.00 11.28
C ALA A 32 4.08 -16.88 11.81
N GLN A 33 2.93 -16.87 11.14
CA GLN A 33 1.78 -17.72 11.43
C GLN A 33 1.86 -19.11 10.75
N GLY A 34 3.01 -19.46 10.16
CA GLY A 34 3.25 -20.76 9.54
C GLY A 34 2.76 -20.88 8.08
N GLN A 35 2.27 -19.81 7.46
CA GLN A 35 1.89 -19.85 6.04
C GLN A 35 3.13 -19.79 5.16
N ARG A 36 3.30 -20.76 4.26
CA ARG A 36 4.36 -20.71 3.24
C ARG A 36 3.96 -19.71 2.16
N VAL A 37 4.78 -18.66 1.97
CA VAL A 37 4.55 -17.59 1.00
C VAL A 37 5.72 -17.52 0.01
N GLU A 38 5.42 -17.77 -1.27
CA GLU A 38 6.32 -17.56 -2.41
C GLU A 38 6.10 -16.15 -2.95
N THR A 39 7.11 -15.30 -2.90
CA THR A 39 7.03 -13.94 -3.42
C THR A 39 7.36 -13.89 -4.89
N CYS A 40 6.49 -13.24 -5.68
CA CYS A 40 6.62 -13.07 -7.12
C CYS A 40 6.49 -11.59 -7.47
N SER A 41 7.26 -11.13 -8.43
CA SER A 41 7.19 -9.77 -8.91
C SER A 41 7.29 -9.74 -10.45
N VAL A 42 6.57 -8.82 -11.07
CA VAL A 42 6.68 -8.63 -12.52
C VAL A 42 8.07 -8.12 -12.86
N ARG A 43 8.55 -7.09 -12.15
CA ARG A 43 9.86 -6.43 -12.40
C ARG A 43 10.75 -6.51 -11.18
N ARG A 44 12.04 -6.40 -11.40
CA ARG A 44 13.00 -6.16 -10.32
C ARG A 44 12.87 -4.73 -9.83
N THR A 45 12.96 -4.57 -8.55
CA THR A 45 13.00 -3.25 -7.88
C THR A 45 14.37 -2.61 -8.10
N GLY A 46 14.41 -1.28 -8.22
CA GLY A 46 15.65 -0.51 -8.28
C GLY A 46 16.43 -0.57 -6.96
N ALA A 47 17.75 -0.30 -7.04
CA ALA A 47 18.64 -0.35 -5.87
C ALA A 47 18.25 0.63 -4.77
N GLU A 48 17.62 1.75 -5.14
CA GLU A 48 17.12 2.79 -4.23
C GLU A 48 16.04 2.32 -3.26
N HIS A 49 15.42 1.19 -3.54
CA HIS A 49 14.41 0.57 -2.68
C HIS A 49 14.96 -0.54 -1.77
N LEU A 50 16.22 -0.94 -1.95
CA LEU A 50 16.88 -1.99 -1.18
C LEU A 50 17.66 -1.40 0.00
N VAL A 51 16.97 -0.64 0.85
CA VAL A 51 17.58 0.17 1.91
C VAL A 51 17.95 -0.60 3.18
N GLY A 52 17.49 -1.87 3.34
CA GLY A 52 17.76 -2.70 4.51
C GLY A 52 18.08 -4.15 4.15
N GLU A 53 18.60 -4.91 5.11
CA GLU A 53 18.93 -6.33 4.91
C GLU A 53 17.67 -7.17 4.65
N GLU A 54 16.52 -6.81 5.25
CA GLU A 54 15.23 -7.47 5.00
C GLU A 54 14.83 -7.35 3.53
N GLN A 55 14.91 -6.14 2.94
CA GLN A 55 14.60 -5.91 1.54
C GLN A 55 15.56 -6.64 0.61
N LYS A 56 16.85 -6.68 0.95
CA LYS A 56 17.86 -7.43 0.18
C LYS A 56 17.60 -8.94 0.22
N ALA A 57 17.23 -9.48 1.38
CA ALA A 57 16.89 -10.89 1.54
C ALA A 57 15.62 -11.25 0.75
N GLU A 58 14.56 -10.44 0.86
CA GLU A 58 13.33 -10.62 0.08
C GLU A 58 13.59 -10.53 -1.42
N ALA A 59 14.42 -9.59 -1.89
CA ALA A 59 14.78 -9.47 -3.29
C ALA A 59 15.50 -10.71 -3.84
N LYS A 60 16.31 -11.39 -3.01
CA LYS A 60 16.97 -12.65 -3.38
C LYS A 60 15.99 -13.82 -3.45
N ALA A 61 14.97 -13.84 -2.59
CA ALA A 61 13.98 -14.90 -2.51
C ALA A 61 12.86 -14.77 -3.54
N THR A 62 12.66 -13.58 -4.12
CA THR A 62 11.54 -13.26 -5.01
C THR A 62 11.77 -13.77 -6.43
N PHE A 63 10.73 -14.41 -7.00
CA PHE A 63 10.71 -14.78 -8.42
C PHE A 63 10.34 -13.58 -9.30
N TYR A 64 11.17 -13.27 -10.29
CA TYR A 64 10.98 -12.14 -11.21
C TYR A 64 10.55 -12.60 -12.59
N ILE A 65 9.31 -12.33 -12.96
CA ILE A 65 8.67 -12.81 -14.19
C ILE A 65 9.43 -12.33 -15.43
N LEU A 66 9.68 -11.02 -15.55
CA LEU A 66 10.38 -10.46 -16.71
C LEU A 66 11.84 -10.92 -16.80
N ALA A 67 12.49 -11.18 -15.66
CA ALA A 67 13.85 -11.74 -15.68
C ALA A 67 13.87 -13.18 -16.20
N ALA A 68 12.88 -13.99 -15.79
CA ALA A 68 12.72 -15.35 -16.29
C ALA A 68 12.32 -15.38 -17.79
N ALA A 69 11.54 -14.39 -18.24
CA ALA A 69 11.09 -14.27 -19.62
C ALA A 69 12.17 -13.76 -20.60
N LYS A 70 13.33 -13.26 -20.12
CA LYS A 70 14.42 -12.79 -20.99
C LYS A 70 15.05 -13.91 -21.82
N SER A 71 15.02 -15.15 -21.33
CA SER A 71 15.58 -16.29 -22.06
C SER A 71 14.50 -16.91 -22.96
N PRO A 72 14.74 -17.04 -24.28
CA PRO A 72 13.71 -17.48 -25.23
C PRO A 72 13.24 -18.92 -24.97
N LEU A 73 14.13 -19.84 -24.61
CA LEU A 73 13.78 -21.24 -24.37
C LEU A 73 12.81 -21.42 -23.18
N PRO A 74 13.05 -20.89 -21.98
CA PRO A 74 12.08 -20.93 -20.89
C PRO A 74 10.75 -20.24 -21.23
N LEU A 75 10.79 -19.13 -21.95
CA LEU A 75 9.60 -18.41 -22.38
C LEU A 75 8.72 -19.27 -23.31
N LEU A 76 9.32 -19.80 -24.38
CA LEU A 76 8.63 -20.69 -25.33
C LEU A 76 8.11 -21.95 -24.62
N SER A 77 8.93 -22.57 -23.76
CA SER A 77 8.52 -23.72 -22.95
C SER A 77 7.32 -23.43 -22.07
N ALA A 78 7.25 -22.25 -21.45
CA ALA A 78 6.11 -21.84 -20.62
C ALA A 78 4.84 -21.67 -21.44
N VAL A 79 4.92 -20.98 -22.59
CA VAL A 79 3.77 -20.72 -23.47
C VAL A 79 3.29 -22.02 -24.14
N PHE A 80 4.17 -22.79 -24.79
CA PHE A 80 3.81 -24.05 -25.41
C PHE A 80 3.37 -25.10 -24.38
N GLY A 81 4.03 -25.13 -23.21
CA GLY A 81 3.64 -26.00 -22.12
C GLY A 81 2.24 -25.70 -21.58
N ALA A 82 1.83 -24.41 -21.54
CA ALA A 82 0.48 -24.03 -21.20
C ALA A 82 -0.53 -24.47 -22.25
N LEU A 83 -0.23 -24.28 -23.54
CA LEU A 83 -1.06 -24.70 -24.67
C LEU A 83 -1.25 -26.23 -24.68
N LEU A 84 -0.16 -26.99 -24.62
CA LEU A 84 -0.21 -28.46 -24.72
C LEU A 84 -0.91 -29.09 -23.49
N ARG A 85 -0.78 -28.49 -22.31
CA ARG A 85 -1.37 -29.02 -21.08
C ARG A 85 -2.89 -28.84 -21.05
N ASN A 86 -3.39 -27.67 -21.45
CA ASN A 86 -4.82 -27.40 -21.52
C ASN A 86 -5.15 -26.36 -22.60
N PRO A 87 -5.41 -26.79 -23.84
CA PRO A 87 -5.70 -25.88 -24.96
C PRO A 87 -6.93 -24.99 -24.72
N LEU A 88 -7.95 -25.53 -24.03
CA LEU A 88 -9.18 -24.76 -23.75
C LEU A 88 -8.91 -23.62 -22.77
N ARG A 89 -8.13 -23.84 -21.70
CA ARG A 89 -7.75 -22.79 -20.77
C ARG A 89 -6.84 -21.77 -21.46
N PHE A 90 -5.92 -22.22 -22.28
CA PHE A 90 -5.06 -21.33 -23.08
C PHE A 90 -5.89 -20.39 -23.97
N LEU A 91 -6.84 -20.95 -24.73
CA LEU A 91 -7.70 -20.15 -25.59
C LEU A 91 -8.59 -19.18 -24.80
N ARG A 92 -9.20 -19.63 -23.68
CA ARG A 92 -10.01 -18.78 -22.79
C ARG A 92 -9.18 -17.62 -22.23
N ALA A 93 -7.96 -17.86 -21.79
CA ALA A 93 -7.07 -16.84 -21.26
C ALA A 93 -6.65 -15.83 -22.35
N LEU A 94 -6.39 -16.30 -23.57
CA LEU A 94 -6.09 -15.44 -24.71
C LEU A 94 -7.28 -14.57 -25.10
N VAL A 95 -8.48 -15.15 -25.19
CA VAL A 95 -9.73 -14.41 -25.43
C VAL A 95 -9.99 -13.40 -24.30
N LEU A 96 -9.72 -13.78 -23.05
CA LEU A 96 -9.84 -12.87 -21.90
C LEU A 96 -8.87 -11.70 -22.03
N ALA A 97 -7.61 -11.94 -22.37
CA ALA A 97 -6.62 -10.88 -22.59
C ALA A 97 -7.10 -9.87 -23.65
N VAL A 98 -7.61 -10.36 -24.79
CA VAL A 98 -8.16 -9.50 -25.86
C VAL A 98 -9.40 -8.73 -25.38
N LYS A 99 -10.36 -9.40 -24.71
CA LYS A 99 -11.60 -8.77 -24.21
C LYS A 99 -11.36 -7.72 -23.14
N THR A 100 -10.31 -7.86 -22.34
CA THR A 100 -9.97 -6.93 -21.27
C THR A 100 -8.98 -5.84 -21.69
N ALA A 101 -8.57 -5.84 -22.98
CA ALA A 101 -7.73 -4.79 -23.52
C ALA A 101 -8.53 -3.47 -23.62
N PRO A 102 -8.02 -2.36 -23.04
CA PRO A 102 -8.57 -1.05 -23.34
C PRO A 102 -8.44 -0.73 -24.84
N PRO A 103 -9.25 0.20 -25.37
CA PRO A 103 -9.19 0.55 -26.80
C PRO A 103 -7.78 0.95 -27.27
N GLY A 104 -7.41 0.49 -28.47
CA GLY A 104 -6.15 0.84 -29.15
C GLY A 104 -5.13 -0.29 -29.19
N LEU A 105 -4.38 -0.32 -30.29
CA LEU A 105 -3.39 -1.37 -30.60
C LEU A 105 -2.31 -1.51 -29.51
N ARG A 106 -1.84 -0.39 -28.98
CA ARG A 106 -0.84 -0.38 -27.89
C ARG A 106 -1.34 -1.13 -26.64
N ASN A 107 -2.59 -0.91 -26.27
CA ASN A 107 -3.20 -1.56 -25.10
C ASN A 107 -3.41 -3.05 -25.35
N LEU A 108 -3.80 -3.43 -26.56
CA LEU A 108 -3.89 -4.84 -26.97
C LEU A 108 -2.53 -5.54 -26.86
N LEU A 109 -1.46 -4.90 -27.34
CA LEU A 109 -0.09 -5.43 -27.21
C LEU A 109 0.30 -5.61 -25.73
N TYR A 110 0.00 -4.66 -24.86
CA TYR A 110 0.25 -4.82 -23.42
C TYR A 110 -0.51 -6.01 -22.82
N GLN A 111 -1.76 -6.24 -23.22
CA GLN A 111 -2.53 -7.40 -22.73
C GLN A 111 -1.95 -8.72 -23.23
N LEU A 112 -1.42 -8.77 -24.45
CA LEU A 112 -0.69 -9.93 -24.95
C LEU A 112 0.63 -10.16 -24.20
N PHE A 113 1.35 -9.10 -23.81
CA PHE A 113 2.49 -9.22 -22.91
C PHE A 113 2.08 -9.78 -21.55
N TYR A 114 0.99 -9.29 -20.95
CA TYR A 114 0.48 -9.82 -19.68
C TYR A 114 0.06 -11.29 -19.80
N PHE A 115 -0.45 -11.70 -20.95
CA PHE A 115 -0.76 -13.11 -21.21
C PHE A 115 0.52 -13.98 -21.23
N VAL A 116 1.58 -13.50 -21.84
CA VAL A 116 2.88 -14.21 -21.86
C VAL A 116 3.50 -14.25 -20.45
N GLU A 117 3.50 -13.14 -19.73
CA GLU A 117 3.90 -13.07 -18.31
C GLU A 117 3.11 -14.06 -17.45
N ALA A 118 1.80 -14.17 -17.69
CA ALA A 118 0.93 -15.10 -16.99
C ALA A 118 1.29 -16.56 -17.28
N ALA A 119 1.70 -16.91 -18.51
CA ALA A 119 2.15 -18.26 -18.84
C ALA A 119 3.45 -18.63 -18.09
N VAL A 120 4.40 -17.69 -18.00
CA VAL A 120 5.65 -17.87 -17.24
C VAL A 120 5.35 -18.04 -15.75
N LEU A 121 4.49 -17.18 -15.18
CA LEU A 121 4.09 -17.29 -13.78
C LEU A 121 3.36 -18.60 -13.52
N ALA A 122 2.41 -18.99 -14.35
CA ALA A 122 1.68 -20.25 -14.22
C ALA A 122 2.59 -21.49 -14.19
N ALA A 123 3.65 -21.49 -15.01
CA ALA A 123 4.65 -22.56 -14.99
C ALA A 123 5.43 -22.57 -13.66
N HIS A 124 5.88 -21.41 -13.18
CA HIS A 124 6.57 -21.28 -11.90
C HIS A 124 5.70 -21.75 -10.73
N LEU A 125 4.46 -21.25 -10.61
CA LEU A 125 3.55 -21.60 -9.53
C LEU A 125 3.25 -23.10 -9.45
N ARG A 126 3.09 -23.75 -10.60
CA ARG A 126 2.91 -25.21 -10.63
C ARG A 126 4.15 -25.93 -10.12
N ASN A 127 5.35 -25.54 -10.54
CA ASN A 127 6.58 -26.16 -10.10
C ASN A 127 6.81 -26.02 -8.59
N LYS A 128 6.30 -24.93 -8.00
CA LYS A 128 6.34 -24.67 -6.56
C LYS A 128 5.18 -25.30 -5.78
N GLY A 129 4.22 -25.90 -6.45
CA GLY A 129 3.04 -26.51 -5.84
C GLY A 129 2.09 -25.50 -5.20
N VAL A 130 2.10 -24.25 -5.69
CA VAL A 130 1.24 -23.15 -5.22
C VAL A 130 -0.23 -23.49 -5.47
N ARG A 131 -1.09 -23.24 -4.47
CA ARG A 131 -2.53 -23.51 -4.53
C ARG A 131 -3.38 -22.25 -4.60
N HIS A 132 -2.86 -21.11 -4.27
CA HIS A 132 -3.55 -19.81 -4.35
C HIS A 132 -2.60 -18.70 -4.73
N LEU A 133 -3.04 -17.79 -5.60
CA LEU A 133 -2.29 -16.61 -6.01
C LEU A 133 -2.97 -15.37 -5.42
N HIS A 134 -2.27 -14.63 -4.56
CA HIS A 134 -2.73 -13.35 -4.04
C HIS A 134 -1.95 -12.20 -4.66
N ASN A 135 -2.65 -11.20 -5.18
CA ASN A 135 -2.01 -10.04 -5.80
C ASN A 135 -2.23 -8.77 -4.97
N HIS A 136 -1.23 -7.91 -4.89
CA HIS A 136 -1.41 -6.55 -4.37
C HIS A 136 -1.45 -5.53 -5.50
N ILE A 137 -2.30 -4.51 -5.35
CA ILE A 137 -2.51 -3.40 -6.30
C ILE A 137 -3.18 -3.87 -7.60
N ALA A 138 -4.44 -3.49 -7.80
CA ALA A 138 -5.32 -4.00 -8.85
C ALA A 138 -5.02 -3.47 -10.28
N LYS A 139 -3.77 -3.06 -10.58
CA LYS A 139 -3.33 -2.59 -11.91
C LYS A 139 -2.83 -3.75 -12.79
N SER A 140 -1.71 -3.55 -13.49
CA SER A 140 -1.15 -4.52 -14.45
C SER A 140 -0.83 -5.88 -13.84
N SER A 141 -0.22 -5.92 -12.64
CA SER A 141 0.06 -7.19 -11.96
C SER A 141 -1.20 -8.01 -11.69
N CYS A 142 -2.32 -7.36 -11.38
CA CYS A 142 -3.59 -8.04 -11.19
C CYS A 142 -4.17 -8.57 -12.51
N SER A 143 -3.90 -7.93 -13.66
CA SER A 143 -4.21 -8.49 -14.98
C SER A 143 -3.41 -9.77 -15.23
N VAL A 144 -2.12 -9.77 -14.88
CA VAL A 144 -1.27 -10.98 -14.95
C VAL A 144 -1.82 -12.06 -14.01
N ALA A 145 -2.22 -11.72 -12.77
CA ALA A 145 -2.80 -12.69 -11.83
C ALA A 145 -4.10 -13.31 -12.35
N MET A 146 -5.01 -12.51 -12.90
CA MET A 146 -6.27 -12.96 -13.49
C MET A 146 -6.02 -13.93 -14.68
N LEU A 147 -5.11 -13.57 -15.57
CA LEU A 147 -4.74 -14.41 -16.72
C LEU A 147 -4.01 -15.69 -16.27
N THR A 148 -3.15 -15.59 -15.25
CA THR A 148 -2.48 -16.76 -14.64
C THR A 148 -3.50 -17.75 -14.06
N SER A 149 -4.51 -17.24 -13.39
CA SER A 149 -5.59 -18.07 -12.84
C SER A 149 -6.37 -18.79 -13.93
N GLU A 150 -6.73 -18.10 -15.02
CA GLU A 150 -7.42 -18.72 -16.16
C GLU A 150 -6.55 -19.81 -16.83
N LEU A 151 -5.25 -19.55 -17.03
CA LEU A 151 -4.29 -20.49 -17.63
C LEU A 151 -4.03 -21.72 -16.75
N SER A 152 -3.83 -21.52 -15.46
CA SER A 152 -3.35 -22.55 -14.54
C SER A 152 -4.47 -23.32 -13.82
N GLY A 153 -5.61 -22.67 -13.63
CA GLY A 153 -6.69 -23.13 -12.73
C GLY A 153 -6.42 -22.85 -11.26
N ILE A 154 -5.29 -22.23 -10.91
CA ILE A 154 -5.00 -21.79 -9.56
C ILE A 154 -5.92 -20.60 -9.27
N PRO A 155 -6.76 -20.63 -8.21
CA PRO A 155 -7.61 -19.50 -7.86
C PRO A 155 -6.77 -18.31 -7.46
N TYR A 156 -7.28 -17.09 -7.74
CA TYR A 156 -6.62 -15.88 -7.32
C TYR A 156 -7.53 -14.96 -6.50
N SER A 157 -6.90 -14.12 -5.72
CA SER A 157 -7.51 -13.01 -4.99
C SER A 157 -6.60 -11.79 -5.06
N PHE A 158 -7.07 -10.64 -4.63
CA PHE A 158 -6.22 -9.46 -4.57
C PHE A 158 -6.62 -8.49 -3.46
N THR A 159 -5.64 -7.71 -2.99
CA THR A 159 -5.87 -6.58 -2.09
C THR A 159 -5.99 -5.30 -2.91
N LEU A 160 -7.07 -4.57 -2.65
CA LEU A 160 -7.40 -3.31 -3.26
C LEU A 160 -7.03 -2.17 -2.32
N HIS A 161 -6.03 -1.36 -2.72
CA HIS A 161 -5.47 -0.30 -1.87
C HIS A 161 -6.04 1.09 -2.18
N GLY A 162 -6.56 1.37 -3.39
CA GLY A 162 -6.86 2.74 -3.83
C GLY A 162 -5.61 3.65 -3.77
N PRO A 163 -5.72 4.97 -3.99
CA PRO A 163 -6.76 5.62 -4.78
C PRO A 163 -6.53 5.45 -6.30
N ASP A 164 -5.32 5.09 -6.70
CA ASP A 164 -4.85 5.04 -8.09
C ASP A 164 -5.75 4.24 -9.04
N ILE A 165 -6.31 3.14 -8.53
CA ILE A 165 -7.19 2.28 -9.34
C ILE A 165 -8.52 2.96 -9.62
N PHE A 166 -8.99 3.81 -8.70
CA PHE A 166 -10.28 4.48 -8.81
C PHE A 166 -10.26 5.70 -9.74
N PHE A 167 -9.06 6.15 -10.17
CA PHE A 167 -8.94 7.17 -11.20
C PHE A 167 -9.14 6.63 -12.63
N ALA A 168 -9.03 5.31 -12.83
CA ALA A 168 -9.21 4.67 -14.13
C ALA A 168 -9.71 3.22 -13.98
N PRO A 169 -10.84 2.97 -13.30
CA PRO A 169 -11.31 1.62 -12.99
C PRO A 169 -11.65 0.82 -14.26
N ASP A 170 -12.22 1.47 -15.27
CA ASP A 170 -12.57 0.85 -16.55
C ASP A 170 -11.34 0.49 -17.37
N HIS A 171 -10.30 1.34 -17.35
CA HIS A 171 -9.03 1.04 -18.00
C HIS A 171 -8.38 -0.21 -17.43
N TRP A 172 -8.45 -0.37 -16.11
CA TRP A 172 -7.88 -1.52 -15.42
C TRP A 172 -8.82 -2.72 -15.34
N ARG A 173 -10.05 -2.61 -15.89
CA ARG A 173 -11.08 -3.65 -15.86
C ARG A 173 -11.28 -4.21 -14.45
N LEU A 174 -11.52 -3.30 -13.52
CA LEU A 174 -11.77 -3.66 -12.11
C LEU A 174 -13.00 -4.58 -11.99
N ASP A 175 -14.01 -4.38 -12.83
CA ASP A 175 -15.19 -5.22 -12.98
C ASP A 175 -14.85 -6.70 -13.20
N GLU A 176 -14.04 -7.00 -14.24
CA GLU A 176 -13.66 -8.36 -14.60
C GLU A 176 -12.73 -8.98 -13.55
N LYS A 177 -11.84 -8.18 -12.95
CA LYS A 177 -10.97 -8.65 -11.87
C LYS A 177 -11.75 -9.09 -10.64
N ILE A 178 -12.74 -8.30 -10.19
CA ILE A 178 -13.63 -8.64 -9.08
C ILE A 178 -14.48 -9.86 -9.45
N ALA A 179 -15.06 -9.90 -10.64
CA ALA A 179 -15.91 -10.99 -11.08
C ALA A 179 -15.20 -12.35 -11.02
N ARG A 180 -13.92 -12.40 -11.38
CA ARG A 180 -13.13 -13.65 -11.51
C ARG A 180 -12.32 -13.99 -10.26
N ALA A 181 -12.07 -13.04 -9.37
CA ALA A 181 -11.39 -13.30 -8.11
C ALA A 181 -12.21 -14.23 -7.21
N GLY A 182 -11.54 -15.06 -6.43
CA GLY A 182 -12.15 -15.83 -5.36
C GLY A 182 -12.68 -14.92 -4.25
N PHE A 183 -11.87 -13.93 -3.87
CA PHE A 183 -12.26 -12.82 -2.98
C PHE A 183 -11.41 -11.59 -3.27
N VAL A 184 -11.82 -10.45 -2.73
CA VAL A 184 -11.10 -9.18 -2.76
C VAL A 184 -10.96 -8.65 -1.34
N ALA A 185 -9.74 -8.43 -0.89
CA ALA A 185 -9.45 -7.74 0.35
C ALA A 185 -9.48 -6.23 0.11
N CYS A 186 -10.44 -5.52 0.69
CA CYS A 186 -10.56 -4.07 0.65
C CYS A 186 -9.97 -3.50 1.94
N ILE A 187 -9.02 -2.56 1.83
CA ILE A 187 -8.32 -2.03 3.01
C ILE A 187 -9.18 -1.11 3.87
N SER A 188 -10.38 -0.74 3.42
CA SER A 188 -11.31 0.15 4.12
C SER A 188 -12.74 0.00 3.57
N HIS A 189 -13.72 0.49 4.31
CA HIS A 189 -15.10 0.58 3.82
C HIS A 189 -15.23 1.53 2.63
N PHE A 190 -14.46 2.63 2.62
CA PHE A 190 -14.35 3.50 1.45
C PHE A 190 -13.87 2.70 0.23
N CYS A 191 -12.77 1.96 0.36
CA CYS A 191 -12.25 1.13 -0.72
C CYS A 191 -13.29 0.10 -1.19
N ARG A 192 -14.00 -0.55 -0.27
CA ARG A 192 -15.07 -1.50 -0.56
C ARG A 192 -16.24 -0.84 -1.31
N SER A 193 -16.66 0.36 -0.90
CA SER A 193 -17.74 1.09 -1.57
C SER A 193 -17.38 1.45 -3.02
N GLN A 194 -16.12 1.85 -3.25
CA GLN A 194 -15.62 2.08 -4.61
C GLN A 194 -15.60 0.78 -5.45
N ALA A 195 -15.18 -0.33 -4.86
CA ALA A 195 -15.24 -1.64 -5.53
C ALA A 195 -16.69 -2.04 -5.89
N MET A 196 -17.65 -1.74 -5.02
CA MET A 196 -19.08 -1.95 -5.29
C MET A 196 -19.59 -1.07 -6.44
N ALA A 197 -19.18 0.18 -6.50
CA ALA A 197 -19.59 1.12 -7.55
C ALA A 197 -19.13 0.69 -8.96
N PHE A 198 -18.01 -0.03 -9.04
CA PHE A 198 -17.42 -0.50 -10.30
C PHE A 198 -17.54 -2.01 -10.53
N SER A 199 -18.50 -2.68 -9.86
CA SER A 199 -18.72 -4.12 -10.03
C SER A 199 -20.20 -4.49 -9.96
N ASP A 200 -20.55 -5.62 -10.59
CA ASP A 200 -21.91 -6.18 -10.53
C ASP A 200 -22.26 -6.59 -9.08
N PRO A 201 -23.45 -6.24 -8.56
CA PRO A 201 -23.90 -6.58 -7.20
C PRO A 201 -23.79 -8.06 -6.83
N LYS A 202 -23.93 -8.97 -7.80
CA LYS A 202 -23.77 -10.42 -7.57
C LYS A 202 -22.39 -10.82 -7.07
N HIS A 203 -21.37 -9.94 -7.18
CA HIS A 203 -20.00 -10.17 -6.73
C HIS A 203 -19.67 -9.51 -5.40
N TRP A 204 -20.56 -8.71 -4.80
CA TRP A 204 -20.28 -7.95 -3.59
C TRP A 204 -19.99 -8.82 -2.35
N SER A 205 -20.52 -10.04 -2.31
CA SER A 205 -20.18 -11.01 -1.25
C SER A 205 -18.72 -11.44 -1.22
N LYS A 206 -17.96 -11.16 -2.28
CA LYS A 206 -16.51 -11.43 -2.36
C LYS A 206 -15.65 -10.31 -1.77
N LEU A 207 -16.23 -9.15 -1.45
CA LEU A 207 -15.54 -7.96 -0.98
C LEU A 207 -15.44 -7.97 0.56
N HIS A 208 -14.28 -8.31 1.08
CA HIS A 208 -14.01 -8.41 2.52
C HIS A 208 -13.16 -7.24 3.00
N ILE A 209 -13.39 -6.76 4.22
CA ILE A 209 -12.53 -5.75 4.84
C ILE A 209 -11.34 -6.46 5.49
N ILE A 210 -10.15 -6.19 4.98
CA ILE A 210 -8.86 -6.59 5.54
C ILE A 210 -7.98 -5.35 5.51
N HIS A 211 -7.70 -4.77 6.66
CA HIS A 211 -6.90 -3.56 6.73
C HIS A 211 -5.42 -3.84 6.47
N CYS A 212 -4.71 -2.87 5.90
CA CYS A 212 -3.27 -2.80 6.10
C CYS A 212 -3.01 -2.62 7.60
N GLY A 213 -1.95 -3.23 8.10
CA GLY A 213 -1.63 -3.13 9.50
C GLY A 213 -0.18 -2.74 9.74
N VAL A 214 0.09 -2.36 10.97
CA VAL A 214 1.43 -2.16 11.50
C VAL A 214 1.67 -3.10 12.68
N GLU A 215 2.92 -3.26 13.09
CA GLU A 215 3.29 -3.95 14.32
C GLU A 215 3.40 -2.90 15.43
N PRO A 216 2.41 -2.78 16.34
CA PRO A 216 2.40 -1.68 17.31
C PRO A 216 3.62 -1.68 18.23
N ALA A 217 4.13 -2.85 18.61
CA ALA A 217 5.29 -2.99 19.47
C ALA A 217 6.59 -2.36 18.91
N ARG A 218 6.70 -2.19 17.60
CA ARG A 218 7.84 -1.47 16.98
C ARG A 218 7.92 0.01 17.34
N TYR A 219 6.82 0.57 17.83
CA TYR A 219 6.66 1.99 18.11
C TYR A 219 6.52 2.27 19.61
N ASP A 220 6.93 1.31 20.46
CA ASP A 220 6.98 1.49 21.91
C ASP A 220 8.19 2.36 22.26
N GLY A 221 7.94 3.65 22.46
CA GLY A 221 8.90 4.65 22.92
C GLY A 221 8.47 5.28 24.23
N ALA A 222 9.39 5.97 24.90
CA ALA A 222 9.10 6.74 26.09
C ALA A 222 8.06 7.85 25.79
N GLU A 223 7.14 8.06 26.73
CA GLU A 223 6.28 9.25 26.70
C GLU A 223 7.17 10.47 26.90
N ALA A 224 7.20 11.36 25.92
CA ALA A 224 7.88 12.64 26.01
C ALA A 224 6.84 13.76 26.17
N PRO A 225 7.14 14.84 26.91
CA PRO A 225 6.31 16.02 26.92
C PRO A 225 6.07 16.52 25.51
N MET A 226 4.85 16.95 25.22
CA MET A 226 4.48 17.52 23.93
C MET A 226 5.24 18.82 23.69
N GLY A 227 5.96 18.91 22.57
CA GLY A 227 6.70 20.09 22.12
C GLY A 227 6.17 20.60 20.78
N THR A 228 7.06 21.18 19.96
CA THR A 228 6.74 21.88 18.71
C THR A 228 7.29 21.18 17.46
N LYS A 229 7.71 19.90 17.57
CA LYS A 229 8.32 19.12 16.48
C LYS A 229 7.26 18.44 15.64
N LEU A 230 6.98 19.00 14.48
CA LEU A 230 6.08 18.41 13.49
C LEU A 230 6.85 17.44 12.59
N LEU A 231 6.17 16.38 12.16
CA LEU A 231 6.72 15.40 11.22
C LEU A 231 5.77 15.21 10.04
N PHE A 232 6.34 15.19 8.84
CA PHE A 232 5.71 14.69 7.64
C PHE A 232 6.54 13.51 7.11
N VAL A 233 5.86 12.41 6.75
CA VAL A 233 6.53 11.25 6.11
C VAL A 233 5.75 10.84 4.88
N GLY A 234 6.40 10.86 3.72
CA GLY A 234 5.77 10.46 2.48
C GLY A 234 6.55 10.82 1.22
N ARG A 235 6.13 10.25 0.09
CA ARG A 235 6.70 10.60 -1.20
C ARG A 235 6.42 12.07 -1.53
N LEU A 236 7.42 12.82 -1.98
CA LEU A 236 7.28 14.22 -2.37
C LEU A 236 6.63 14.34 -3.76
N ALA A 237 5.33 14.05 -3.79
CA ALA A 237 4.48 14.07 -4.98
C ALA A 237 3.24 14.95 -4.73
N PRO A 238 2.63 15.54 -5.78
CA PRO A 238 1.50 16.47 -5.63
C PRO A 238 0.36 15.95 -4.77
N VAL A 239 0.03 14.66 -4.87
CA VAL A 239 -1.06 14.03 -4.09
C VAL A 239 -0.86 14.07 -2.58
N LYS A 240 0.36 14.33 -2.09
CA LYS A 240 0.66 14.38 -0.65
C LYS A 240 0.46 15.76 -0.01
N GLY A 241 0.14 16.78 -0.81
CA GLY A 241 -0.32 18.08 -0.32
C GLY A 241 0.71 18.90 0.47
N LEU A 242 2.02 18.57 0.40
CA LEU A 242 3.05 19.29 1.18
C LEU A 242 3.07 20.81 0.94
N PRO A 243 2.76 21.37 -0.28
CA PRO A 243 2.60 22.82 -0.44
C PRO A 243 1.55 23.45 0.49
N ILE A 244 0.50 22.72 0.86
CA ILE A 244 -0.51 23.21 1.81
C ILE A 244 0.06 23.27 3.23
N LEU A 245 0.87 22.26 3.61
CA LEU A 245 1.54 22.28 4.90
C LEU A 245 2.56 23.41 5.01
N LEU A 246 3.33 23.72 3.94
CA LEU A 246 4.24 24.85 3.93
C LEU A 246 3.50 26.17 4.14
N ARG A 247 2.34 26.38 3.48
CA ARG A 247 1.51 27.56 3.73
C ARG A 247 0.94 27.61 5.18
N ALA A 248 0.62 26.47 5.75
CA ALA A 248 0.22 26.41 7.15
C ALA A 248 1.39 26.75 8.08
N MET A 249 2.62 26.32 7.73
CA MET A 249 3.84 26.68 8.47
C MET A 249 4.11 28.19 8.47
N GLU A 250 3.89 28.91 7.33
CA GLU A 250 4.02 30.37 7.27
C GLU A 250 3.19 31.08 8.35
N GLN A 251 2.01 30.56 8.66
CA GLN A 251 1.13 31.11 9.69
C GLN A 251 1.55 30.69 11.09
N LEU A 252 2.00 29.43 11.23
CA LEU A 252 2.37 28.86 12.53
C LEU A 252 3.61 29.51 13.11
N VAL A 253 4.67 29.73 12.31
CA VAL A 253 5.93 30.31 12.78
C VAL A 253 5.78 31.72 13.31
N GLN A 254 4.74 32.48 12.89
CA GLN A 254 4.43 33.81 13.41
C GLN A 254 3.91 33.80 14.85
N LYS A 255 3.28 32.68 15.26
CA LYS A 255 2.66 32.52 16.57
C LYS A 255 3.48 31.63 17.51
N GLU A 256 4.14 30.65 16.92
CA GLU A 256 4.95 29.63 17.58
C GLU A 256 6.34 29.59 16.92
N PRO A 257 7.26 30.51 17.29
CA PRO A 257 8.59 30.63 16.63
C PRO A 257 9.45 29.36 16.76
N ASP A 258 9.20 28.53 17.75
CA ASP A 258 9.97 27.30 17.97
C ASP A 258 9.43 26.09 17.16
N VAL A 259 8.36 26.27 16.36
CA VAL A 259 7.79 25.18 15.57
C VAL A 259 8.76 24.77 14.46
N HIS A 260 9.01 23.47 14.37
CA HIS A 260 9.90 22.90 13.35
C HIS A 260 9.25 21.70 12.66
N LEU A 261 9.29 21.68 11.32
CA LEU A 261 8.78 20.60 10.48
C LEU A 261 9.94 19.77 9.91
N THR A 262 9.99 18.49 10.27
CA THR A 262 10.85 17.52 9.60
C THR A 262 10.10 16.82 8.49
N VAL A 263 10.63 16.84 7.28
CA VAL A 263 10.08 16.21 6.08
C VAL A 263 10.92 14.99 5.71
N ILE A 264 10.37 13.79 5.93
CA ILE A 264 10.98 12.52 5.53
C ILE A 264 10.37 12.05 4.22
N GLY A 265 11.21 11.74 3.27
CA GLY A 265 10.87 11.23 1.95
C GLY A 265 11.57 11.96 0.83
N ASP A 266 11.35 11.48 -0.38
CA ASP A 266 11.88 12.07 -1.60
C ASP A 266 10.85 11.95 -2.74
N GLY A 267 11.15 12.58 -3.88
CA GLY A 267 10.28 12.51 -5.04
C GLY A 267 10.49 13.68 -6.01
N PRO A 268 9.74 13.66 -7.12
CA PRO A 268 9.93 14.65 -8.19
C PRO A 268 9.66 16.10 -7.74
N GLY A 269 8.90 16.30 -6.67
CA GLY A 269 8.56 17.63 -6.12
C GLY A 269 9.64 18.26 -5.23
N ARG A 270 10.71 17.53 -4.84
CA ARG A 270 11.64 17.97 -3.81
C ARG A 270 12.23 19.36 -4.07
N LYS A 271 12.80 19.58 -5.26
CA LYS A 271 13.42 20.87 -5.59
C LYS A 271 12.44 22.04 -5.54
N ALA A 272 11.23 21.85 -6.08
CA ALA A 272 10.21 22.88 -6.05
C ALA A 272 9.73 23.20 -4.63
N LEU A 273 9.60 22.17 -3.78
CA LEU A 273 9.22 22.33 -2.37
C LEU A 273 10.31 23.05 -1.56
N GLN A 274 11.59 22.73 -1.78
CA GLN A 274 12.71 23.45 -1.17
C GLN A 274 12.72 24.93 -1.59
N SER A 275 12.58 25.22 -2.89
CA SER A 275 12.50 26.61 -3.37
C SER A 275 11.29 27.36 -2.79
N GLN A 276 10.14 26.68 -2.61
CA GLN A 276 8.98 27.28 -1.94
C GLN A 276 9.27 27.58 -0.48
N THR A 277 9.95 26.68 0.24
CA THR A 277 10.36 26.86 1.63
C THR A 277 11.26 28.08 1.80
N ASP A 278 12.28 28.20 0.92
CA ASP A 278 13.22 29.33 0.93
C ASP A 278 12.50 30.66 0.62
N ALA A 279 11.65 30.67 -0.39
CA ALA A 279 10.88 31.87 -0.77
C ALA A 279 9.90 32.34 0.31
N ALA A 280 9.41 31.40 1.13
CA ALA A 280 8.52 31.68 2.26
C ALA A 280 9.27 32.06 3.55
N GLY A 281 10.62 32.08 3.55
CA GLY A 281 11.42 32.36 4.75
C GLY A 281 11.35 31.26 5.82
N LEU A 282 11.09 30.01 5.42
CA LEU A 282 10.92 28.87 6.31
C LEU A 282 12.16 27.97 6.43
N SER A 283 13.32 28.40 5.90
CA SER A 283 14.52 27.54 5.82
C SER A 283 15.02 27.10 7.19
N ASP A 284 14.83 27.91 8.24
CA ASP A 284 15.19 27.57 9.62
C ASP A 284 14.13 26.70 10.34
N HIS A 285 12.93 26.58 9.76
CA HIS A 285 11.79 25.89 10.34
C HIS A 285 11.40 24.60 9.63
N VAL A 286 12.01 24.28 8.48
CA VAL A 286 11.69 23.09 7.68
C VAL A 286 12.93 22.36 7.24
N SER A 287 13.06 21.08 7.62
CA SER A 287 14.18 20.23 7.26
C SER A 287 13.77 19.10 6.33
N PHE A 288 14.37 19.02 5.13
CA PHE A 288 14.17 17.91 4.18
C PHE A 288 15.29 16.88 4.36
N VAL A 289 15.00 15.74 5.00
CA VAL A 289 16.01 14.74 5.38
C VAL A 289 16.14 13.55 4.41
N GLY A 290 15.36 13.56 3.32
CA GLY A 290 15.40 12.49 2.31
C GLY A 290 14.71 11.19 2.74
N TYR A 291 14.98 10.10 2.01
CA TYR A 291 14.47 8.78 2.37
C TYR A 291 15.11 8.27 3.65
N LYS A 292 14.33 7.56 4.45
CA LYS A 292 14.71 6.91 5.69
C LYS A 292 14.26 5.46 5.69
N SER A 293 15.00 4.59 6.39
CA SER A 293 14.62 3.21 6.66
C SER A 293 13.40 3.14 7.60
N GLN A 294 12.76 1.99 7.70
CA GLN A 294 11.63 1.81 8.63
C GLN A 294 12.02 2.05 10.09
N SER A 295 13.23 1.69 10.51
CA SER A 295 13.76 1.96 11.85
C SER A 295 13.97 3.45 12.09
N GLU A 296 14.58 4.16 11.14
CA GLU A 296 14.78 5.60 11.24
C GLU A 296 13.44 6.38 11.24
N VAL A 297 12.43 5.91 10.49
CA VAL A 297 11.08 6.48 10.54
C VAL A 297 10.44 6.25 11.91
N ALA A 298 10.59 5.06 12.49
CA ALA A 298 10.08 4.78 13.84
C ALA A 298 10.76 5.65 14.91
N GLU A 299 12.07 5.85 14.81
CA GLU A 299 12.83 6.77 15.67
C GLU A 299 12.34 8.22 15.51
N ALA A 300 12.16 8.68 14.26
CA ALA A 300 11.65 10.02 13.97
C ALA A 300 10.23 10.23 14.51
N LEU A 301 9.35 9.23 14.39
CA LEU A 301 8.01 9.26 14.98
C LEU A 301 8.07 9.33 16.51
N SER A 302 8.99 8.59 17.13
CA SER A 302 9.18 8.63 18.58
C SER A 302 9.73 9.98 19.07
N ALA A 303 10.51 10.68 18.25
CA ALA A 303 11.11 11.98 18.54
C ALA A 303 10.20 13.18 18.18
N ALA A 304 9.20 12.96 17.34
CA ALA A 304 8.23 13.98 16.93
C ALA A 304 7.13 14.15 17.97
N ASP A 305 6.51 15.31 17.97
CA ASP A 305 5.36 15.62 18.84
C ASP A 305 4.03 15.37 18.13
N MET A 306 4.01 15.51 16.80
CA MET A 306 2.80 15.37 15.97
C MET A 306 3.16 14.94 14.56
N LEU A 307 2.34 14.07 13.95
CA LEU A 307 2.41 13.82 12.51
C LEU A 307 1.34 14.63 11.78
N VAL A 308 1.74 15.27 10.67
CA VAL A 308 0.83 16.04 9.80
C VAL A 308 0.81 15.44 8.41
N LEU A 309 -0.38 15.09 7.88
CA LEU A 309 -0.54 14.47 6.56
C LEU A 309 -1.66 15.17 5.76
N PRO A 310 -1.34 16.22 4.98
CA PRO A 310 -2.32 17.04 4.25
C PRO A 310 -2.64 16.50 2.85
N SER A 311 -2.69 15.19 2.69
CA SER A 311 -2.83 14.51 1.39
C SER A 311 -4.14 14.84 0.67
N PHE A 312 -4.11 14.86 -0.67
CA PHE A 312 -5.29 14.99 -1.54
C PHE A 312 -5.88 13.63 -1.95
N ALA A 313 -5.09 12.57 -1.90
CA ALA A 313 -5.55 11.22 -2.24
C ALA A 313 -4.79 10.16 -1.44
N GLU A 314 -5.55 9.29 -0.77
CA GLU A 314 -5.04 8.17 0.03
C GLU A 314 -5.97 6.94 -0.08
N GLY A 315 -5.47 5.78 0.35
CA GLY A 315 -6.33 4.69 0.79
C GLY A 315 -6.57 4.79 2.30
N VAL A 316 -5.77 4.04 3.07
CA VAL A 316 -5.57 4.24 4.52
C VAL A 316 -4.06 4.37 4.73
N PRO A 317 -3.54 5.56 5.06
CA PRO A 317 -2.10 5.81 5.11
C PRO A 317 -1.42 5.04 6.25
N VAL A 318 -0.44 4.22 5.89
CA VAL A 318 0.32 3.43 6.88
C VAL A 318 1.06 4.33 7.87
N VAL A 319 1.58 5.47 7.42
CA VAL A 319 2.29 6.41 8.29
C VAL A 319 1.41 7.01 9.39
N LEU A 320 0.10 7.17 9.17
CA LEU A 320 -0.83 7.55 10.22
C LEU A 320 -0.98 6.42 11.26
N MET A 321 -1.06 5.16 10.82
CA MET A 321 -1.06 4.00 11.72
C MET A 321 0.22 3.95 12.56
N GLU A 322 1.37 4.22 11.94
CA GLU A 322 2.69 4.25 12.58
C GLU A 322 2.78 5.36 13.65
N ALA A 323 2.33 6.57 13.31
CA ALA A 323 2.29 7.70 14.26
C ALA A 323 1.36 7.43 15.45
N MET A 324 0.16 6.91 15.16
CA MET A 324 -0.81 6.52 16.18
C MET A 324 -0.26 5.36 17.04
N ALA A 325 0.43 4.40 16.44
CA ALA A 325 1.14 3.34 17.17
C ALA A 325 2.23 3.91 18.10
N ALA A 326 2.92 4.97 17.69
CA ALA A 326 3.89 5.70 18.50
C ALA A 326 3.26 6.65 19.54
N ARG A 327 1.94 6.61 19.74
CA ARG A 327 1.16 7.52 20.60
C ARG A 327 1.31 9.00 20.20
N ARG A 328 1.55 9.28 18.92
CA ARG A 328 1.62 10.67 18.43
C ARG A 328 0.26 11.10 17.92
N PRO A 329 -0.23 12.28 18.34
CA PRO A 329 -1.43 12.86 17.76
C PRO A 329 -1.19 13.11 16.27
N VAL A 330 -2.26 13.02 15.49
CA VAL A 330 -2.19 13.21 14.04
C VAL A 330 -3.13 14.31 13.59
N VAL A 331 -2.69 15.11 12.62
CA VAL A 331 -3.54 16.05 11.88
C VAL A 331 -3.50 15.60 10.42
N ALA A 332 -4.66 15.27 9.85
CA ALA A 332 -4.74 14.76 8.50
C ALA A 332 -5.97 15.30 7.76
N THR A 333 -6.00 15.15 6.45
CA THR A 333 -7.15 15.52 5.65
C THR A 333 -8.28 14.50 5.77
N GLN A 334 -9.52 14.98 5.76
CA GLN A 334 -10.74 14.16 5.83
C GLN A 334 -11.07 13.57 4.45
N ILE A 335 -10.28 12.60 4.00
CA ILE A 335 -10.44 11.97 2.68
C ILE A 335 -10.39 10.45 2.77
N ALA A 336 -11.04 9.79 1.81
CA ALA A 336 -10.98 8.35 1.58
C ALA A 336 -11.16 7.51 2.87
N GLY A 337 -10.23 6.63 3.17
CA GLY A 337 -10.25 5.78 4.36
C GLY A 337 -9.62 6.42 5.61
N ILE A 338 -9.14 7.67 5.57
CA ILE A 338 -8.54 8.33 6.75
C ILE A 338 -9.55 8.45 7.91
N PRO A 339 -10.85 8.83 7.70
CA PRO A 339 -11.83 8.89 8.78
C PRO A 339 -12.17 7.53 9.43
N GLU A 340 -11.82 6.43 8.78
CA GLU A 340 -11.98 5.09 9.37
C GLU A 340 -10.87 4.77 10.37
N LEU A 341 -9.68 5.33 10.14
CA LEU A 341 -8.52 5.21 11.02
C LEU A 341 -8.53 6.27 12.12
N VAL A 342 -8.68 7.55 11.75
CA VAL A 342 -8.63 8.70 12.65
C VAL A 342 -10.05 9.11 13.03
N THR A 343 -10.38 9.02 14.32
CA THR A 343 -11.64 9.51 14.85
C THR A 343 -11.47 10.98 15.25
N GLU A 344 -12.20 11.88 14.54
CA GLU A 344 -12.13 13.34 14.76
C GLU A 344 -12.31 13.71 16.24
N GLY A 345 -11.39 14.52 16.75
CA GLY A 345 -11.40 15.02 18.10
C GLY A 345 -11.05 14.01 19.21
N VAL A 346 -10.89 12.72 18.85
CA VAL A 346 -10.59 11.62 19.79
C VAL A 346 -9.19 11.06 19.58
N SER A 347 -8.83 10.64 18.37
CA SER A 347 -7.51 10.06 18.04
C SER A 347 -6.67 10.92 17.11
N GLY A 348 -7.17 12.10 16.75
CA GLY A 348 -6.51 13.09 15.90
C GLY A 348 -7.49 14.18 15.49
N LEU A 349 -7.03 15.09 14.62
CA LEU A 349 -7.86 16.11 13.98
C LEU A 349 -7.90 15.93 12.48
N LEU A 350 -9.09 16.09 11.90
CA LEU A 350 -9.33 15.99 10.48
C LEU A 350 -9.69 17.38 9.91
N VAL A 351 -9.06 17.74 8.79
CA VAL A 351 -9.26 19.03 8.11
C VAL A 351 -9.70 18.85 6.67
N PRO A 352 -10.38 19.83 6.07
CA PRO A 352 -10.67 19.81 4.64
C PRO A 352 -9.37 19.73 3.81
N PRO A 353 -9.34 18.95 2.70
CA PRO A 353 -8.17 18.92 1.81
C PRO A 353 -7.99 20.27 1.11
N GLY A 354 -6.74 20.73 1.01
CA GLY A 354 -6.39 21.97 0.31
C GLY A 354 -6.61 23.26 1.12
N ASP A 355 -6.96 23.16 2.39
CA ASP A 355 -7.22 24.30 3.29
C ASP A 355 -6.02 24.49 4.25
N PRO A 356 -5.07 25.44 3.96
CA PRO A 356 -3.93 25.70 4.82
C PRO A 356 -4.33 26.36 6.14
N ASP A 357 -5.43 27.15 6.16
CA ASP A 357 -5.87 27.87 7.35
C ASP A 357 -6.46 26.88 8.38
N ALA A 358 -7.33 25.98 7.92
CA ALA A 358 -7.85 24.90 8.76
C ALA A 358 -6.72 23.98 9.27
N LEU A 359 -5.72 23.71 8.45
CA LEU A 359 -4.57 22.90 8.83
C LEU A 359 -3.73 23.61 9.92
N ALA A 360 -3.41 24.90 9.74
CA ALA A 360 -2.68 25.69 10.73
C ALA A 360 -3.45 25.78 12.05
N GLN A 361 -4.75 26.03 12.00
CA GLN A 361 -5.60 26.09 13.19
C GLN A 361 -5.65 24.75 13.95
N ALA A 362 -5.74 23.62 13.24
CA ALA A 362 -5.75 22.30 13.86
C ALA A 362 -4.43 21.98 14.55
N ILE A 363 -3.30 22.31 13.93
CA ILE A 363 -1.96 22.16 14.52
C ILE A 363 -1.84 23.06 15.74
N ALA A 364 -2.12 24.38 15.63
CA ALA A 364 -2.05 25.33 16.74
C ALA A 364 -2.93 24.91 17.94
N LYS A 365 -4.12 24.37 17.69
CA LYS A 365 -5.02 23.86 18.73
C LYS A 365 -4.41 22.71 19.55
N LEU A 366 -3.60 21.85 18.92
CA LEU A 366 -2.91 20.76 19.64
C LEU A 366 -1.65 21.27 20.34
N LEU A 367 -0.90 22.18 19.74
CA LEU A 367 0.26 22.83 20.38
C LEU A 367 -0.16 23.59 21.64
N ALA A 368 -1.28 24.30 21.59
CA ALA A 368 -1.82 25.05 22.74
C ALA A 368 -2.42 24.15 23.86
N ASN A 369 -2.63 22.85 23.61
CA ASN A 369 -3.21 21.93 24.60
C ASN A 369 -2.48 20.58 24.62
N PRO A 370 -1.28 20.51 25.21
CA PRO A 370 -0.47 19.29 25.30
C PRO A 370 -1.20 18.10 25.93
N THR A 371 -2.00 18.34 26.96
CA THR A 371 -2.78 17.28 27.62
C THR A 371 -3.77 16.62 26.67
N ARG A 372 -4.48 17.42 25.88
CA ARG A 372 -5.40 16.91 24.84
C ARG A 372 -4.65 16.16 23.75
N ALA A 373 -3.53 16.67 23.28
CA ALA A 373 -2.70 16.06 22.27
C ALA A 373 -2.19 14.68 22.72
N THR A 374 -1.70 14.57 23.96
CA THR A 374 -1.28 13.29 24.56
C THR A 374 -2.45 12.31 24.66
N ALA A 375 -3.62 12.75 25.12
CA ALA A 375 -4.81 11.90 25.19
C ALA A 375 -5.22 11.35 23.81
N MET A 376 -5.12 12.18 22.75
CA MET A 376 -5.38 11.75 21.38
C MET A 376 -4.36 10.72 20.91
N GLY A 377 -3.09 10.87 21.24
CA GLY A 377 -2.05 9.88 20.92
C GLY A 377 -2.33 8.52 21.57
N ILE A 378 -2.74 8.50 22.85
CA ILE A 378 -3.11 7.28 23.58
C ILE A 378 -4.34 6.62 22.92
N ALA A 379 -5.39 7.39 22.62
CA ALA A 379 -6.57 6.89 21.93
C ALA A 379 -6.25 6.36 20.53
N GLY A 380 -5.33 7.04 19.83
CA GLY A 380 -4.80 6.60 18.53
C GLY A 380 -4.14 5.22 18.59
N ARG A 381 -3.28 5.02 19.60
CA ARG A 381 -2.62 3.72 19.83
C ARG A 381 -3.65 2.61 20.08
N ALA A 382 -4.61 2.84 20.95
CA ALA A 382 -5.67 1.86 21.22
C ALA A 382 -6.47 1.50 19.96
N LYS A 383 -6.76 2.47 19.09
CA LYS A 383 -7.42 2.26 17.79
C LYS A 383 -6.61 1.35 16.88
N VAL A 384 -5.29 1.60 16.78
CA VAL A 384 -4.39 0.79 15.93
C VAL A 384 -4.28 -0.64 16.47
N GLU A 385 -4.09 -0.83 17.75
CA GLU A 385 -4.04 -2.15 18.38
C GLU A 385 -5.34 -2.95 18.19
N ALA A 386 -6.49 -2.28 18.19
CA ALA A 386 -7.78 -2.93 18.03
C ALA A 386 -8.06 -3.35 16.58
N ALA A 387 -7.76 -2.50 15.58
CA ALA A 387 -8.27 -2.63 14.22
C ALA A 387 -7.21 -2.59 13.10
N PHE A 388 -5.94 -2.26 13.41
CA PHE A 388 -4.88 -2.13 12.41
C PHE A 388 -3.58 -2.85 12.84
N ASP A 389 -3.69 -3.85 13.68
CA ASP A 389 -2.58 -4.73 14.06
C ASP A 389 -2.35 -5.77 12.93
N ILE A 390 -1.13 -5.77 12.39
CA ILE A 390 -0.79 -6.63 11.24
C ILE A 390 -0.94 -8.13 11.54
N ALA A 391 -0.68 -8.58 12.76
CA ALA A 391 -0.82 -9.98 13.11
C ALA A 391 -2.29 -10.41 13.08
N LYS A 392 -3.20 -9.55 13.57
CA LYS A 392 -4.65 -9.79 13.54
C LYS A 392 -5.19 -9.77 12.11
N GLU A 393 -4.79 -8.79 11.29
CA GLU A 393 -5.25 -8.67 9.91
C GLU A 393 -4.69 -9.80 9.03
N ALA A 394 -3.43 -10.19 9.20
CA ALA A 394 -2.86 -11.36 8.53
C ALA A 394 -3.58 -12.66 8.91
N ALA A 395 -4.02 -12.82 10.16
CA ALA A 395 -4.81 -13.97 10.58
C ALA A 395 -6.19 -14.01 9.88
N ARG A 396 -6.85 -12.84 9.72
CA ARG A 396 -8.12 -12.72 8.97
C ARG A 396 -7.92 -13.06 7.49
N LEU A 397 -6.87 -12.51 6.87
CA LEU A 397 -6.54 -12.81 5.48
C LEU A 397 -6.22 -14.30 5.29
N ARG A 398 -5.43 -14.88 6.19
CA ARG A 398 -5.10 -16.32 6.18
C ARG A 398 -6.36 -17.21 6.24
N ALA A 399 -7.34 -16.83 7.04
CA ALA A 399 -8.61 -17.57 7.11
C ALA A 399 -9.35 -17.58 5.76
N LEU A 400 -9.43 -16.42 5.07
CA LEU A 400 -10.01 -16.32 3.73
C LEU A 400 -9.24 -17.13 2.68
N LEU A 401 -7.90 -17.09 2.73
CA LEU A 401 -7.05 -17.88 1.84
C LEU A 401 -7.26 -19.39 2.02
N GLN A 402 -7.41 -19.84 3.26
CA GLN A 402 -7.62 -21.25 3.58
C GLN A 402 -9.04 -21.73 3.22
N GLU A 403 -10.07 -20.91 3.41
CA GLU A 403 -11.45 -21.21 3.02
C GLU A 403 -11.57 -21.42 1.51
N ARG A 404 -10.84 -20.65 0.71
CA ARG A 404 -10.90 -20.70 -0.76
C ARG A 404 -9.91 -21.69 -1.39
N ALA A 405 -8.98 -22.23 -0.62
CA ALA A 405 -8.09 -23.31 -1.07
C ALA A 405 -8.70 -24.71 -0.93
N ARG A 406 -9.88 -24.79 -0.29
CA ARG A 406 -10.70 -26.01 -0.20
C ARG A 406 -11.57 -26.16 -1.45
#